data_98a0875d4e88ece0e3486c2bf1bbc00e
#
_entry.id   98a0875d4e88ece0e3486c2bf1bbc00e
#
_cell.length_a   1.000
_cell.length_b   1.000
_cell.length_c   1.000
_cell.angle_alpha   90.00
_cell.angle_beta   90.00
_cell.angle_gamma   90.00
#
_symmetry.space_group_name_H-M   'P 1'
#
loop_
_entity.id
_entity.type
_entity.pdbx_description
1 polymer ?
#
loop_
_entity_poly.entity_id
_entity_poly.type
_entity_poly.pdbx_seq_one_letter_code
_entity_poly.pdbx_strand_id
1 'polypeptide(L)'
;MKTLYIHIGCPKTATTSIQYFCNENKENLAKHGVYFPVFEQTYPDINPFRNAHFLIAPQYDKNGKINILEEKRLFRFNMDHIIHMFSKYDNVLLSDEGIWYAAHFKKRDLWETLRKESLRNAFKIKIIVYLRRQDALLNAMWNQKIKKSKKRFCSMTWEEFIHTTPSAVYLDYAEGLNEIAAELGSENIIVRRYGKRYFKNHSIYDDFLDIFGLALTDEYTISTFERNARLSGNTNEIQRILNSIPSASQKDYTFFYHMLSEVASEDPDKEKLRMFQPEEARAFMEKYRAGNRKIMEKYFHKSDDLFKINFENIKKWEWNSQHMSEDIIRLLGHTTITLRKENEELRQRIIHLEQASQTQSKAISDLKEKLKHPAKTILSKVLK
;
A
#
# COMPACT_ATOMS: atom_id res chain seq x y z
N MET A 1 -16.65 -17.45 -21.59
CA MET A 1 -16.61 -18.32 -20.41
C MET A 1 -16.28 -17.48 -19.21
N LYS A 2 -17.06 -17.59 -18.11
CA LYS A 2 -16.91 -16.75 -16.90
C LYS A 2 -15.58 -17.01 -16.21
N THR A 3 -14.88 -15.95 -15.84
CA THR A 3 -13.55 -16.04 -15.23
C THR A 3 -13.42 -15.10 -14.02
N LEU A 4 -13.01 -15.66 -12.89
CA LEU A 4 -12.61 -14.92 -11.70
C LEU A 4 -11.09 -14.70 -11.74
N TYR A 5 -10.66 -13.48 -11.92
CA TYR A 5 -9.27 -13.08 -11.80
C TYR A 5 -8.97 -12.67 -10.36
N ILE A 6 -7.90 -13.18 -9.80
CA ILE A 6 -7.45 -12.83 -8.45
C ILE A 6 -6.01 -12.35 -8.52
N HIS A 7 -5.82 -11.05 -8.40
CA HIS A 7 -4.51 -10.42 -8.29
C HIS A 7 -4.02 -10.54 -6.84
N ILE A 8 -3.10 -11.46 -6.62
CA ILE A 8 -2.61 -11.80 -5.29
C ILE A 8 -1.37 -11.00 -4.88
N GLY A 9 -0.82 -10.17 -5.78
CA GLY A 9 0.42 -9.42 -5.59
C GLY A 9 1.61 -10.35 -5.44
N CYS A 10 2.70 -9.96 -5.15
CA CYS A 10 3.75 -10.15 -4.19
C CYS A 10 3.86 -8.78 -3.53
N PRO A 11 4.14 -8.66 -2.25
CA PRO A 11 4.25 -7.36 -1.61
C PRO A 11 5.22 -6.44 -2.36
N LYS A 12 4.95 -5.13 -2.39
CA LYS A 12 5.84 -4.15 -3.03
C LYS A 12 5.97 -4.26 -4.57
N THR A 13 4.91 -4.69 -5.21
CA THR A 13 4.78 -4.76 -6.67
C THR A 13 3.72 -3.80 -7.23
N ALA A 14 3.57 -2.62 -6.62
CA ALA A 14 2.60 -1.58 -6.98
C ALA A 14 1.12 -2.02 -6.83
N THR A 15 0.82 -2.99 -5.98
CA THR A 15 -0.55 -3.49 -5.75
C THR A 15 -1.51 -2.38 -5.38
N THR A 16 -1.11 -1.47 -4.48
CA THR A 16 -1.91 -0.31 -4.11
C THR A 16 -2.24 0.57 -5.33
N SER A 17 -1.26 0.86 -6.19
CA SER A 17 -1.48 1.66 -7.40
C SER A 17 -2.45 0.98 -8.36
N ILE A 18 -2.34 -0.34 -8.54
CA ILE A 18 -3.27 -1.15 -9.35
C ILE A 18 -4.68 -1.11 -8.76
N GLN A 19 -4.82 -1.26 -7.44
CA GLN A 19 -6.12 -1.25 -6.75
C GLN A 19 -6.83 0.10 -6.89
N TYR A 20 -6.11 1.20 -6.71
CA TYR A 20 -6.64 2.55 -6.94
C TYR A 20 -7.02 2.76 -8.41
N PHE A 21 -6.14 2.40 -9.33
CA PHE A 21 -6.41 2.47 -10.76
C PHE A 21 -7.68 1.70 -11.14
N CYS A 22 -7.84 0.47 -10.67
CA CYS A 22 -9.03 -0.34 -10.94
C CYS A 22 -10.29 0.29 -10.35
N ASN A 23 -10.22 0.86 -9.15
CA ASN A 23 -11.37 1.50 -8.52
C ASN A 23 -11.78 2.79 -9.25
N GLU A 24 -10.82 3.63 -9.63
CA GLU A 24 -11.08 4.87 -10.36
C GLU A 24 -11.65 4.62 -11.75
N ASN A 25 -11.21 3.53 -12.37
CA ASN A 25 -11.62 3.15 -13.72
C ASN A 25 -12.64 2.00 -13.76
N LYS A 26 -13.32 1.70 -12.65
CA LYS A 26 -14.22 0.54 -12.54
C LYS A 26 -15.33 0.53 -13.58
N GLU A 27 -15.87 1.70 -13.92
CA GLU A 27 -16.92 1.83 -14.94
C GLU A 27 -16.36 1.59 -16.34
N ASN A 28 -15.16 2.06 -16.62
CA ASN A 28 -14.49 1.85 -17.89
C ASN A 28 -14.07 0.38 -18.06
N LEU A 29 -13.50 -0.23 -17.01
CA LEU A 29 -13.23 -1.67 -16.98
C LEU A 29 -14.49 -2.50 -17.22
N ALA A 30 -15.61 -2.12 -16.61
CA ALA A 30 -16.90 -2.80 -16.77
C ALA A 30 -17.43 -2.71 -18.21
N LYS A 31 -17.28 -1.57 -18.90
CA LYS A 31 -17.61 -1.43 -20.35
C LYS A 31 -16.82 -2.40 -21.21
N HIS A 32 -15.60 -2.72 -20.80
CA HIS A 32 -14.73 -3.70 -21.47
C HIS A 32 -14.85 -5.12 -20.89
N GLY A 33 -15.92 -5.41 -20.15
CA GLY A 33 -16.25 -6.75 -19.66
C GLY A 33 -15.45 -7.21 -18.44
N VAL A 34 -14.77 -6.30 -17.73
CA VAL A 34 -14.02 -6.59 -16.49
C VAL A 34 -14.68 -5.86 -15.33
N TYR A 35 -15.37 -6.59 -14.48
CA TYR A 35 -16.01 -6.02 -13.29
C TYR A 35 -15.08 -6.04 -12.09
N PHE A 36 -14.85 -4.87 -11.49
CA PHE A 36 -14.09 -4.69 -10.25
C PHE A 36 -15.07 -4.38 -9.10
N PRO A 37 -15.47 -5.39 -8.29
CA PRO A 37 -16.43 -5.19 -7.22
C PRO A 37 -15.86 -4.30 -6.10
N VAL A 38 -16.73 -3.46 -5.54
CA VAL A 38 -16.48 -2.74 -4.29
C VAL A 38 -17.46 -3.29 -3.27
N PHE A 39 -16.94 -3.92 -2.22
CA PHE A 39 -17.75 -4.47 -1.14
C PHE A 39 -17.94 -3.42 -0.03
N GLU A 40 -19.11 -3.42 0.60
CA GLU A 40 -19.41 -2.50 1.72
C GLU A 40 -18.57 -2.82 2.96
N GLN A 41 -18.11 -4.06 3.07
CA GLN A 41 -17.31 -4.50 4.20
C GLN A 41 -15.93 -3.85 4.20
N THR A 42 -15.61 -3.17 5.28
CA THR A 42 -14.30 -2.56 5.52
C THR A 42 -13.55 -3.29 6.63
N TYR A 43 -12.24 -3.24 6.58
CA TYR A 43 -11.36 -3.83 7.58
C TYR A 43 -10.44 -2.75 8.16
N PRO A 44 -10.25 -2.70 9.49
CA PRO A 44 -9.36 -1.71 10.12
C PRO A 44 -7.95 -1.75 9.52
N ASP A 45 -7.39 -0.58 9.22
CA ASP A 45 -6.05 -0.41 8.67
C ASP A 45 -5.81 -1.06 7.28
N ILE A 46 -6.85 -1.53 6.60
CA ILE A 46 -6.79 -2.11 5.26
C ILE A 46 -7.38 -1.13 4.25
N ASN A 47 -6.67 -0.93 3.13
CA ASN A 47 -7.17 -0.13 2.03
C ASN A 47 -8.50 -0.72 1.52
N PRO A 48 -9.60 0.07 1.44
CA PRO A 48 -10.92 -0.42 1.03
C PRO A 48 -10.96 -1.01 -0.39
N PHE A 49 -9.98 -0.67 -1.24
CA PHE A 49 -9.89 -1.20 -2.60
C PHE A 49 -9.19 -2.56 -2.69
N ARG A 50 -8.80 -3.15 -1.55
CA ARG A 50 -8.39 -4.54 -1.44
C ARG A 50 -9.63 -5.43 -1.36
N ASN A 51 -10.35 -5.50 -2.46
CA ASN A 51 -11.65 -6.16 -2.55
C ASN A 51 -11.60 -7.69 -2.39
N ALA A 52 -10.41 -8.30 -2.44
CA ALA A 52 -10.21 -9.72 -2.15
C ALA A 52 -9.90 -10.01 -0.66
N HIS A 53 -9.88 -9.00 0.23
CA HIS A 53 -9.44 -9.19 1.61
C HIS A 53 -10.31 -10.19 2.40
N PHE A 54 -11.59 -10.30 2.08
CA PHE A 54 -12.52 -11.26 2.69
C PHE A 54 -12.08 -12.73 2.54
N LEU A 55 -11.25 -13.05 1.54
CA LEU A 55 -10.71 -14.40 1.34
C LEU A 55 -9.74 -14.82 2.45
N ILE A 56 -9.10 -13.85 3.12
CA ILE A 56 -8.00 -14.09 4.07
C ILE A 56 -8.19 -13.43 5.43
N ALA A 57 -9.17 -12.55 5.58
CA ALA A 57 -9.38 -11.78 6.79
C ALA A 57 -9.95 -12.65 7.91
N PRO A 58 -9.25 -12.81 9.04
CA PRO A 58 -9.83 -13.46 10.20
C PRO A 58 -10.97 -12.60 10.75
N GLN A 59 -12.06 -13.26 11.16
CA GLN A 59 -13.13 -12.62 11.90
C GLN A 59 -13.00 -12.97 13.39
N TYR A 60 -13.31 -12.02 14.26
CA TYR A 60 -13.19 -12.21 15.70
C TYR A 60 -14.54 -12.03 16.38
N ASP A 61 -14.79 -12.83 17.40
CA ASP A 61 -15.93 -12.64 18.28
C ASP A 61 -15.66 -11.50 19.29
N LYS A 62 -16.67 -11.19 20.11
CA LYS A 62 -16.58 -10.17 21.18
C LYS A 62 -15.48 -10.43 22.23
N ASN A 63 -14.96 -11.66 22.30
CA ASN A 63 -13.91 -12.07 23.21
C ASN A 63 -12.53 -12.10 22.52
N GLY A 64 -12.42 -11.67 21.26
CA GLY A 64 -11.19 -11.67 20.49
C GLY A 64 -10.77 -13.05 19.98
N LYS A 65 -11.65 -14.05 19.99
CA LYS A 65 -11.39 -15.38 19.40
C LYS A 65 -11.85 -15.42 17.94
N ILE A 66 -11.15 -16.22 17.14
CA ILE A 66 -11.50 -16.42 15.73
C ILE A 66 -12.91 -17.00 15.60
N ASN A 67 -13.75 -16.31 14.84
CA ASN A 67 -15.12 -16.72 14.53
C ASN A 67 -15.20 -17.33 13.14
N ILE A 68 -14.94 -18.65 13.04
CA ILE A 68 -14.94 -19.40 11.78
C ILE A 68 -16.31 -19.36 11.08
N LEU A 69 -17.42 -19.33 11.84
CA LEU A 69 -18.76 -19.27 11.25
C LEU A 69 -18.97 -17.95 10.51
N GLU A 70 -18.51 -16.85 11.11
CA GLU A 70 -18.60 -15.53 10.49
C GLU A 70 -17.67 -15.42 9.28
N GLU A 71 -16.45 -15.98 9.33
CA GLU A 71 -15.57 -16.08 8.16
C GLU A 71 -16.27 -16.79 6.98
N LYS A 72 -16.89 -17.94 7.26
CA LYS A 72 -17.62 -18.71 6.24
C LYS A 72 -18.84 -17.95 5.71
N ARG A 73 -19.57 -17.25 6.59
CA ARG A 73 -20.73 -16.45 6.20
C ARG A 73 -20.33 -15.32 5.24
N LEU A 74 -19.28 -14.58 5.58
CA LEU A 74 -18.78 -13.49 4.76
C LEU A 74 -18.17 -13.99 3.44
N PHE A 75 -17.43 -15.08 3.48
CA PHE A 75 -16.94 -15.72 2.27
C PHE A 75 -18.10 -16.06 1.33
N ARG A 76 -19.15 -16.71 1.83
CA ARG A 76 -20.32 -17.10 1.03
C ARG A 76 -21.02 -15.87 0.47
N PHE A 77 -21.31 -14.87 1.31
CA PHE A 77 -21.98 -13.64 0.91
C PHE A 77 -21.26 -12.93 -0.26
N ASN A 78 -19.93 -12.79 -0.16
CA ASN A 78 -19.15 -12.13 -1.21
C ASN A 78 -19.02 -13.01 -2.47
N MET A 79 -18.91 -14.32 -2.32
CA MET A 79 -18.89 -15.24 -3.46
C MET A 79 -20.23 -15.27 -4.20
N ASP A 80 -21.34 -15.24 -3.51
CA ASP A 80 -22.68 -15.19 -4.12
C ASP A 80 -22.87 -13.88 -4.91
N HIS A 81 -22.33 -12.75 -4.41
CA HIS A 81 -22.30 -11.51 -5.17
C HIS A 81 -21.47 -11.65 -6.46
N ILE A 82 -20.27 -12.26 -6.39
CA ILE A 82 -19.41 -12.50 -7.55
C ILE A 82 -20.13 -13.38 -8.59
N ILE A 83 -20.75 -14.48 -8.13
CA ILE A 83 -21.50 -15.39 -8.98
C ILE A 83 -22.68 -14.69 -9.66
N HIS A 84 -23.38 -13.83 -8.92
CA HIS A 84 -24.46 -13.01 -9.50
C HIS A 84 -23.93 -12.07 -10.59
N MET A 85 -22.75 -11.45 -10.39
CA MET A 85 -22.15 -10.55 -11.38
C MET A 85 -21.76 -11.25 -12.67
N PHE A 86 -21.51 -12.54 -12.66
CA PHE A 86 -21.31 -13.33 -13.89
C PHE A 86 -22.53 -13.38 -14.81
N SER A 87 -23.72 -12.98 -14.36
CA SER A 87 -24.86 -12.78 -15.26
C SER A 87 -24.67 -11.58 -16.21
N LYS A 88 -23.88 -10.59 -15.80
CA LYS A 88 -23.66 -9.32 -16.52
C LYS A 88 -22.27 -9.21 -17.16
N TYR A 89 -21.25 -9.79 -16.52
CA TYR A 89 -19.86 -9.65 -16.93
C TYR A 89 -19.21 -11.01 -17.14
N ASP A 90 -18.26 -11.09 -18.07
CA ASP A 90 -17.50 -12.32 -18.31
C ASP A 90 -16.32 -12.46 -17.34
N ASN A 91 -15.76 -11.34 -16.89
CA ASN A 91 -14.61 -11.32 -16.02
C ASN A 91 -14.91 -10.52 -14.73
N VAL A 92 -14.60 -11.11 -13.58
CA VAL A 92 -14.60 -10.43 -12.29
C VAL A 92 -13.17 -10.37 -11.78
N LEU A 93 -12.75 -9.20 -11.31
CA LEU A 93 -11.39 -8.95 -10.84
C LEU A 93 -11.37 -8.67 -9.34
N LEU A 94 -10.67 -9.51 -8.60
CA LEU A 94 -10.34 -9.31 -7.19
C LEU A 94 -8.86 -8.95 -7.03
N SER A 95 -8.51 -8.17 -6.00
CA SER A 95 -7.12 -7.80 -5.72
C SER A 95 -6.84 -7.68 -4.23
N ASP A 96 -5.85 -8.43 -3.76
CA ASP A 96 -5.28 -8.29 -2.41
C ASP A 96 -3.87 -8.88 -2.33
N GLU A 97 -2.86 -8.06 -2.01
CA GLU A 97 -1.48 -8.52 -1.87
C GLU A 97 -1.23 -9.38 -0.63
N GLY A 98 -2.12 -9.36 0.34
CA GLY A 98 -2.02 -10.21 1.54
C GLY A 98 -2.23 -11.68 1.25
N ILE A 99 -2.89 -12.01 0.12
CA ILE A 99 -3.17 -13.40 -0.27
C ILE A 99 -1.88 -14.18 -0.49
N TRP A 100 -0.85 -13.58 -1.13
CA TRP A 100 0.44 -14.23 -1.34
C TRP A 100 1.04 -14.85 -0.07
N TYR A 101 0.97 -14.08 1.03
CA TYR A 101 1.47 -14.54 2.33
C TYR A 101 0.45 -15.42 3.07
N ALA A 102 -0.82 -15.00 3.10
CA ALA A 102 -1.83 -15.65 3.91
C ALA A 102 -2.17 -17.06 3.43
N ALA A 103 -2.21 -17.29 2.13
CA ALA A 103 -2.49 -18.60 1.55
C ALA A 103 -1.43 -19.64 1.96
N HIS A 104 -0.15 -19.24 2.02
CA HIS A 104 0.92 -20.13 2.42
C HIS A 104 0.95 -20.41 3.94
N PHE A 105 0.78 -19.37 4.78
CA PHE A 105 1.02 -19.49 6.22
C PHE A 105 -0.24 -19.65 7.08
N LYS A 106 -1.39 -19.14 6.65
CA LYS A 106 -2.60 -18.99 7.49
C LYS A 106 -3.85 -19.63 6.92
N LYS A 107 -4.03 -19.63 5.62
CA LYS A 107 -5.22 -20.11 4.91
C LYS A 107 -4.80 -21.13 3.85
N ARG A 108 -4.15 -22.21 4.28
CA ARG A 108 -3.60 -23.24 3.38
C ARG A 108 -4.65 -23.96 2.54
N ASP A 109 -5.92 -23.95 2.98
CA ASP A 109 -7.07 -24.50 2.27
C ASP A 109 -7.71 -23.54 1.27
N LEU A 110 -7.18 -22.33 1.12
CA LEU A 110 -7.77 -21.29 0.26
C LEU A 110 -7.91 -21.76 -1.19
N TRP A 111 -6.84 -22.32 -1.76
CA TRP A 111 -6.84 -22.74 -3.17
C TRP A 111 -7.79 -23.90 -3.42
N GLU A 112 -7.84 -24.88 -2.53
CA GLU A 112 -8.80 -25.97 -2.57
C GLU A 112 -10.24 -25.45 -2.47
N THR A 113 -10.49 -24.51 -1.55
CA THR A 113 -11.81 -23.88 -1.38
C THR A 113 -12.24 -23.16 -2.64
N LEU A 114 -11.37 -22.35 -3.24
CA LEU A 114 -11.65 -21.64 -4.47
C LEU A 114 -11.87 -22.61 -5.66
N ARG A 115 -11.10 -23.69 -5.76
CA ARG A 115 -11.31 -24.73 -6.77
C ARG A 115 -12.70 -25.36 -6.63
N LYS A 116 -13.11 -25.72 -5.41
CA LYS A 116 -14.44 -26.27 -5.15
C LYS A 116 -15.55 -25.31 -5.58
N GLU A 117 -15.41 -24.02 -5.29
CA GLU A 117 -16.38 -22.99 -5.71
C GLU A 117 -16.43 -22.84 -7.24
N SER A 118 -15.27 -22.86 -7.92
CA SER A 118 -15.21 -22.75 -9.37
C SER A 118 -15.90 -23.93 -10.07
N LEU A 119 -15.69 -25.15 -9.57
CA LEU A 119 -16.35 -26.36 -10.09
C LEU A 119 -17.87 -26.33 -9.85
N ARG A 120 -18.29 -25.91 -8.65
CA ARG A 120 -19.70 -25.83 -8.27
C ARG A 120 -20.50 -24.88 -9.15
N ASN A 121 -19.89 -23.74 -9.51
CA ASN A 121 -20.56 -22.63 -10.20
C ASN A 121 -20.10 -22.43 -11.64
N ALA A 122 -19.36 -23.38 -12.19
CA ALA A 122 -18.91 -23.44 -13.59
C ALA A 122 -18.20 -22.17 -14.09
N PHE A 123 -17.29 -21.60 -13.30
CA PHE A 123 -16.42 -20.51 -13.72
C PHE A 123 -14.93 -20.91 -13.63
N LYS A 124 -14.07 -20.22 -14.36
CA LYS A 124 -12.61 -20.38 -14.26
C LYS A 124 -12.04 -19.43 -13.25
N ILE A 125 -10.92 -19.83 -12.62
CA ILE A 125 -10.11 -18.95 -11.79
C ILE A 125 -8.79 -18.70 -12.51
N LYS A 126 -8.34 -17.44 -12.55
CA LYS A 126 -7.00 -17.06 -13.00
C LYS A 126 -6.31 -16.22 -11.93
N ILE A 127 -5.13 -16.65 -11.55
CA ILE A 127 -4.30 -15.97 -10.55
C ILE A 127 -3.32 -15.05 -11.27
N ILE A 128 -3.28 -13.78 -10.87
CA ILE A 128 -2.33 -12.79 -11.37
C ILE A 128 -1.31 -12.52 -10.27
N VAL A 129 -0.02 -12.69 -10.59
CA VAL A 129 1.07 -12.40 -9.65
C VAL A 129 2.21 -11.66 -10.33
N TYR A 130 2.63 -10.54 -9.72
CA TYR A 130 3.83 -9.81 -10.11
C TYR A 130 4.97 -10.20 -9.17
N LEU A 131 6.02 -10.82 -9.72
CA LEU A 131 7.20 -11.21 -8.96
C LEU A 131 8.25 -10.10 -9.01
N ARG A 132 8.74 -9.70 -7.86
CA ARG A 132 9.82 -8.73 -7.70
C ARG A 132 11.11 -9.45 -7.35
N ARG A 133 12.25 -8.96 -7.88
CA ARG A 133 13.58 -9.48 -7.52
C ARG A 133 13.74 -9.52 -6.00
N GLN A 134 14.13 -10.67 -5.45
CA GLN A 134 14.05 -10.97 -4.03
C GLN A 134 14.86 -9.99 -3.15
N ASP A 135 16.09 -9.63 -3.56
CA ASP A 135 16.91 -8.62 -2.86
C ASP A 135 16.26 -7.24 -2.86
N ALA A 136 15.67 -6.83 -3.98
CA ALA A 136 14.96 -5.57 -4.09
C ALA A 136 13.63 -5.58 -3.32
N LEU A 137 13.01 -6.75 -3.17
CA LEU A 137 11.83 -6.92 -2.33
C LEU A 137 12.17 -6.72 -0.85
N LEU A 138 13.23 -7.40 -0.36
CA LEU A 138 13.67 -7.23 1.04
C LEU A 138 14.01 -5.78 1.35
N ASN A 139 14.79 -5.11 0.50
CA ASN A 139 15.12 -3.70 0.68
C ASN A 139 13.85 -2.82 0.77
N ALA A 140 12.86 -3.07 -0.09
CA ALA A 140 11.61 -2.32 -0.08
C ALA A 140 10.74 -2.63 1.14
N MET A 141 10.82 -3.83 1.69
CA MET A 141 10.10 -4.23 2.90
C MET A 141 10.73 -3.62 4.14
N TRP A 142 12.06 -3.58 4.23
CA TRP A 142 12.74 -2.90 5.32
C TRP A 142 12.35 -1.41 5.36
N ASN A 143 12.44 -0.71 4.22
CA ASN A 143 12.00 0.68 4.12
C ASN A 143 10.54 0.88 4.58
N GLN A 144 9.65 -0.06 4.24
CA GLN A 144 8.26 0.00 4.71
C GLN A 144 8.12 -0.23 6.21
N LYS A 145 8.91 -1.11 6.80
CA LYS A 145 8.91 -1.34 8.24
C LYS A 145 9.29 -0.07 8.99
N ILE A 146 10.34 0.60 8.57
CA ILE A 146 10.78 1.86 9.16
C ILE A 146 9.69 2.94 9.02
N LYS A 147 9.05 3.06 7.84
CA LYS A 147 7.97 4.01 7.61
C LYS A 147 6.76 3.81 8.54
N LYS A 148 6.37 2.56 8.80
CA LYS A 148 5.11 2.24 9.50
C LYS A 148 5.17 2.34 11.02
N SER A 149 6.24 2.74 11.63
CA SER A 149 6.52 3.06 13.05
C SER A 149 5.59 2.50 14.16
N LYS A 150 4.75 1.54 13.86
CA LYS A 150 3.93 0.82 14.86
C LYS A 150 4.67 -0.44 15.29
N LYS A 151 5.40 -0.44 16.45
CA LYS A 151 6.00 -1.59 17.12
C LYS A 151 7.50 -1.83 16.87
N ARG A 152 8.07 -2.71 17.69
CA ARG A 152 9.46 -3.19 17.80
C ARG A 152 10.28 -3.34 16.50
N PHE A 153 9.65 -3.42 15.34
CA PHE A 153 10.34 -3.62 14.05
C PHE A 153 10.74 -2.31 13.34
N CYS A 154 10.33 -1.16 13.84
CA CYS A 154 10.53 0.12 13.14
C CYS A 154 11.92 0.73 13.38
N SER A 155 12.62 0.25 14.41
CA SER A 155 13.98 0.66 14.76
C SER A 155 15.04 -0.41 14.48
N MET A 156 14.66 -1.56 13.89
CA MET A 156 15.61 -2.65 13.57
C MET A 156 16.65 -2.16 12.58
N THR A 157 17.88 -2.57 12.80
CA THR A 157 18.95 -2.41 11.79
C THR A 157 18.68 -3.29 10.56
N TRP A 158 19.39 -3.02 9.48
CA TRP A 158 19.32 -3.87 8.28
C TRP A 158 19.78 -5.31 8.59
N GLU A 159 20.84 -5.47 9.34
CA GLU A 159 21.39 -6.76 9.74
C GLU A 159 20.38 -7.56 10.56
N GLU A 160 19.76 -6.96 11.57
CA GLU A 160 18.69 -7.59 12.34
C GLU A 160 17.53 -7.99 11.45
N PHE A 161 17.13 -7.11 10.52
CA PHE A 161 16.02 -7.34 9.61
C PHE A 161 16.26 -8.54 8.70
N ILE A 162 17.43 -8.65 8.05
CA ILE A 162 17.72 -9.75 7.13
C ILE A 162 17.87 -11.10 7.84
N HIS A 163 18.26 -11.12 9.12
CA HIS A 163 18.34 -12.35 9.91
C HIS A 163 16.99 -12.82 10.45
N THR A 164 16.06 -11.92 10.73
CA THR A 164 14.76 -12.24 11.34
C THR A 164 13.60 -12.34 10.35
N THR A 165 13.71 -11.71 9.17
CA THR A 165 12.59 -11.50 8.26
C THR A 165 12.50 -12.48 7.08
N PRO A 166 13.57 -13.13 6.60
CA PRO A 166 13.48 -13.98 5.40
C PRO A 166 12.44 -15.09 5.50
N SER A 167 12.25 -15.66 6.70
CA SER A 167 11.20 -16.66 6.97
C SER A 167 9.78 -16.07 7.03
N ALA A 168 9.67 -14.77 7.29
CA ALA A 168 8.37 -14.07 7.35
C ALA A 168 7.95 -13.46 6.00
N VAL A 169 8.84 -13.46 5.03
CA VAL A 169 8.58 -13.02 3.66
C VAL A 169 8.76 -14.21 2.75
N TYR A 170 7.68 -14.65 2.15
CA TYR A 170 7.74 -15.80 1.28
C TYR A 170 8.49 -15.47 -0.02
N LEU A 171 9.78 -15.82 -0.05
CA LEU A 171 10.71 -15.50 -1.13
C LEU A 171 10.96 -16.67 -2.10
N ASP A 172 10.56 -17.89 -1.71
CA ASP A 172 10.57 -19.03 -2.63
C ASP A 172 9.34 -18.97 -3.54
N TYR A 173 9.48 -18.22 -4.61
CA TYR A 173 8.39 -18.02 -5.57
C TYR A 173 8.00 -19.32 -6.28
N ALA A 174 8.97 -20.23 -6.51
CA ALA A 174 8.68 -21.48 -7.19
C ALA A 174 7.81 -22.39 -6.33
N GLU A 175 8.08 -22.47 -5.02
CA GLU A 175 7.26 -23.22 -4.08
C GLU A 175 5.84 -22.64 -4.01
N GLY A 176 5.69 -21.30 -3.82
CA GLY A 176 4.37 -20.67 -3.76
C GLY A 176 3.54 -20.82 -5.03
N LEU A 177 4.17 -20.72 -6.20
CA LEU A 177 3.47 -20.98 -7.46
C LEU A 177 3.12 -22.45 -7.64
N ASN A 178 3.92 -23.40 -7.14
CA ASN A 178 3.60 -24.82 -7.19
C ASN A 178 2.43 -25.17 -6.27
N GLU A 179 2.31 -24.58 -5.08
CA GLU A 179 1.15 -24.73 -4.20
C GLU A 179 -0.15 -24.30 -4.91
N ILE A 180 -0.13 -23.15 -5.57
CA ILE A 180 -1.29 -22.68 -6.35
C ILE A 180 -1.57 -23.61 -7.52
N ALA A 181 -0.52 -24.04 -8.25
CA ALA A 181 -0.66 -24.88 -9.43
C ALA A 181 -1.17 -26.28 -9.11
N ALA A 182 -0.89 -26.80 -7.92
CA ALA A 182 -1.38 -28.10 -7.47
C ALA A 182 -2.92 -28.14 -7.38
N GLU A 183 -3.54 -27.03 -7.00
CA GLU A 183 -5.01 -26.95 -6.88
C GLU A 183 -5.70 -26.37 -8.13
N LEU A 184 -5.11 -25.35 -8.75
CA LEU A 184 -5.76 -24.58 -9.80
C LEU A 184 -5.24 -24.87 -11.21
N GLY A 185 -4.13 -25.59 -11.36
CA GLY A 185 -3.43 -25.78 -12.63
C GLY A 185 -2.47 -24.63 -12.96
N SER A 186 -1.30 -24.94 -13.50
CA SER A 186 -0.29 -23.93 -13.84
C SER A 186 -0.70 -22.99 -14.98
N GLU A 187 -1.53 -23.47 -15.89
CA GLU A 187 -2.10 -22.71 -17.02
C GLU A 187 -3.06 -21.61 -16.55
N ASN A 188 -3.49 -21.66 -15.31
CA ASN A 188 -4.35 -20.66 -14.67
C ASN A 188 -3.58 -19.63 -13.85
N ILE A 189 -2.25 -19.63 -13.90
CA ILE A 189 -1.42 -18.67 -13.20
C ILE A 189 -0.74 -17.75 -14.22
N ILE A 190 -1.03 -16.46 -14.14
CA ILE A 190 -0.45 -15.41 -14.95
C ILE A 190 0.68 -14.76 -14.15
N VAL A 191 1.93 -15.14 -14.48
CA VAL A 191 3.12 -14.60 -13.82
C VAL A 191 3.64 -13.42 -14.61
N ARG A 192 3.84 -12.29 -13.95
CA ARG A 192 4.46 -11.08 -14.50
C ARG A 192 5.70 -10.70 -13.69
N ARG A 193 6.68 -10.07 -14.31
CA ARG A 193 7.89 -9.58 -13.64
C ARG A 193 7.73 -8.12 -13.27
N TYR A 194 7.95 -7.79 -12.00
CA TYR A 194 7.86 -6.41 -11.53
C TYR A 194 9.15 -5.63 -11.82
N GLY A 195 9.00 -4.55 -12.56
CA GLY A 195 10.06 -3.60 -12.86
C GLY A 195 9.82 -2.91 -14.20
N LYS A 196 10.12 -1.61 -14.28
CA LYS A 196 9.81 -0.76 -15.46
C LYS A 196 10.27 -1.38 -16.79
N ARG A 197 11.44 -2.06 -16.80
CA ARG A 197 11.97 -2.74 -17.99
C ARG A 197 11.16 -3.94 -18.48
N TYR A 198 10.29 -4.50 -17.62
CA TYR A 198 9.49 -5.68 -17.93
C TYR A 198 8.05 -5.34 -18.27
N PHE A 199 7.59 -4.15 -17.89
CA PHE A 199 6.24 -3.72 -18.14
C PHE A 199 6.02 -3.38 -19.62
N LYS A 200 4.86 -3.75 -20.13
CA LYS A 200 4.39 -3.29 -21.45
C LYS A 200 4.42 -1.75 -21.49
N ASN A 201 5.00 -1.20 -22.52
CA ASN A 201 5.18 0.26 -22.69
C ASN A 201 5.78 0.97 -21.47
N HIS A 202 6.57 0.24 -20.64
CA HIS A 202 7.17 0.73 -19.41
C HIS A 202 6.17 1.22 -18.34
N SER A 203 4.88 0.89 -18.47
CA SER A 203 3.79 1.26 -17.57
C SER A 203 3.21 0.02 -16.88
N ILE A 204 3.11 0.06 -15.54
CA ILE A 204 2.46 -1.00 -14.77
C ILE A 204 0.97 -1.12 -15.11
N TYR A 205 0.32 0.00 -15.45
CA TYR A 205 -1.10 0.03 -15.79
C TYR A 205 -1.36 -0.60 -17.15
N ASP A 206 -0.51 -0.30 -18.13
CA ASP A 206 -0.62 -0.90 -19.47
C ASP A 206 -0.31 -2.41 -19.44
N ASP A 207 0.71 -2.80 -18.66
CA ASP A 207 1.04 -4.21 -18.44
C ASP A 207 -0.09 -4.98 -17.73
N PHE A 208 -0.78 -4.32 -16.80
CA PHE A 208 -1.91 -4.92 -16.09
C PHE A 208 -3.15 -5.04 -16.97
N LEU A 209 -3.47 -4.01 -17.75
CA LEU A 209 -4.56 -4.04 -18.71
C LEU A 209 -4.37 -5.08 -19.82
N ASP A 210 -3.12 -5.30 -20.26
CA ASP A 210 -2.74 -6.32 -21.24
C ASP A 210 -3.17 -7.75 -20.84
N ILE A 211 -3.29 -8.03 -19.54
CA ILE A 211 -3.80 -9.33 -19.05
C ILE A 211 -5.23 -9.59 -19.53
N PHE A 212 -6.01 -8.54 -19.73
CA PHE A 212 -7.39 -8.59 -20.21
C PHE A 212 -7.52 -8.31 -21.71
N GLY A 213 -6.39 -8.18 -22.42
CA GLY A 213 -6.37 -7.79 -23.84
C GLY A 213 -6.70 -6.32 -24.06
N LEU A 214 -6.60 -5.49 -23.02
CA LEU A 214 -6.85 -4.04 -23.07
C LEU A 214 -5.54 -3.27 -23.21
N ALA A 215 -5.63 -2.02 -23.66
CA ALA A 215 -4.51 -1.09 -23.73
C ALA A 215 -4.84 0.17 -22.91
N LEU A 216 -3.81 0.81 -22.39
CA LEU A 216 -3.95 2.08 -21.69
C LEU A 216 -4.18 3.20 -22.71
N THR A 217 -5.38 3.78 -22.70
CA THR A 217 -5.81 4.89 -23.55
C THR A 217 -6.18 6.10 -22.70
N ASP A 218 -6.51 7.22 -23.33
CA ASP A 218 -6.95 8.45 -22.65
C ASP A 218 -8.29 8.30 -21.91
N GLU A 219 -9.02 7.20 -22.14
CA GLU A 219 -10.23 6.86 -21.40
C GLU A 219 -9.94 6.46 -19.93
N TYR A 220 -8.69 6.08 -19.61
CA TYR A 220 -8.29 5.68 -18.27
C TYR A 220 -7.70 6.84 -17.51
N THR A 221 -8.22 7.07 -16.30
CA THR A 221 -7.66 8.02 -15.35
C THR A 221 -6.50 7.37 -14.59
N ILE A 222 -5.36 8.01 -14.62
CA ILE A 222 -4.23 7.68 -13.75
C ILE A 222 -4.12 8.77 -12.69
N SER A 223 -4.52 8.46 -11.45
CA SER A 223 -4.30 9.40 -10.35
C SER A 223 -2.82 9.69 -10.20
N THR A 224 -2.49 10.96 -10.22
CA THR A 224 -1.24 11.47 -9.68
C THR A 224 -1.34 11.44 -8.16
N PHE A 225 -1.34 10.25 -7.55
CA PHE A 225 -1.05 10.17 -6.12
C PHE A 225 0.29 10.86 -5.90
N GLU A 226 0.28 11.91 -5.08
CA GLU A 226 1.53 12.44 -4.54
C GLU A 226 2.25 11.27 -3.90
N ARG A 227 3.20 10.72 -4.64
CA ARG A 227 4.11 9.71 -4.10
C ARG A 227 4.97 10.48 -3.13
N ASN A 228 4.60 10.49 -1.85
CA ASN A 228 5.53 10.91 -0.82
C ASN A 228 6.90 10.36 -1.18
N ALA A 229 7.89 11.24 -1.27
CA ALA A 229 9.23 10.87 -1.66
C ALA A 229 9.66 9.65 -0.83
N ARG A 230 10.26 8.69 -1.51
CA ARG A 230 10.64 7.43 -0.88
C ARG A 230 11.89 7.66 -0.06
N LEU A 231 11.81 7.47 1.26
CA LEU A 231 13.01 7.47 2.08
C LEU A 231 13.98 6.38 1.61
N SER A 232 15.25 6.71 1.49
CA SER A 232 16.33 5.78 1.17
C SER A 232 17.66 6.28 1.74
N GLY A 233 18.61 5.37 1.93
CA GLY A 233 19.92 5.74 2.46
C GLY A 233 19.83 6.48 3.80
N ASN A 234 20.41 7.68 3.87
CA ASN A 234 20.48 8.49 5.10
C ASN A 234 19.11 8.83 5.67
N THR A 235 18.15 9.26 4.84
CA THR A 235 16.81 9.63 5.33
C THR A 235 16.07 8.48 5.94
N ASN A 236 16.26 7.25 5.42
CA ASN A 236 15.68 6.05 5.99
C ASN A 236 16.35 5.69 7.33
N GLU A 237 17.67 5.84 7.43
CA GLU A 237 18.40 5.57 8.67
C GLU A 237 18.09 6.60 9.76
N ILE A 238 17.99 7.88 9.41
CA ILE A 238 17.55 8.94 10.34
C ILE A 238 16.14 8.60 10.86
N GLN A 239 15.19 8.21 9.99
CA GLN A 239 13.86 7.81 10.43
C GLN A 239 13.91 6.62 11.39
N ARG A 240 14.76 5.62 11.11
CA ARG A 240 14.95 4.46 11.99
C ARG A 240 15.41 4.86 13.38
N ILE A 241 16.37 5.79 13.47
CA ILE A 241 16.87 6.31 14.73
C ILE A 241 15.78 7.11 15.46
N LEU A 242 15.05 7.98 14.75
CA LEU A 242 13.94 8.74 15.33
C LEU A 242 12.82 7.81 15.86
N ASN A 243 12.59 6.67 15.21
CA ASN A 243 11.64 5.67 15.67
C ASN A 243 12.05 5.00 17.01
N SER A 244 13.30 5.14 17.44
CA SER A 244 13.77 4.62 18.72
C SER A 244 13.60 5.59 19.90
N ILE A 245 13.12 6.81 19.66
CA ILE A 245 12.87 7.80 20.71
C ILE A 245 11.70 7.34 21.59
N PRO A 246 11.91 7.04 22.89
CA PRO A 246 10.87 6.44 23.72
C PRO A 246 9.63 7.31 23.94
N SER A 247 9.81 8.64 23.93
CA SER A 247 8.73 9.61 24.17
C SER A 247 7.94 9.97 22.90
N ALA A 248 8.38 9.52 21.72
CA ALA A 248 7.73 9.88 20.48
C ALA A 248 6.41 9.12 20.26
N SER A 249 5.37 9.84 19.90
CA SER A 249 4.06 9.32 19.54
C SER A 249 3.98 8.93 18.07
N GLN A 250 2.89 8.27 17.67
CA GLN A 250 2.62 7.97 16.25
C GLN A 250 2.54 9.25 15.39
N LYS A 251 2.04 10.35 15.95
CA LYS A 251 1.99 11.65 15.25
C LYS A 251 3.37 12.20 14.98
N ASP A 252 4.29 12.08 15.97
CA ASP A 252 5.67 12.55 15.83
C ASP A 252 6.41 11.76 14.76
N TYR A 253 6.24 10.43 14.71
CA TYR A 253 6.85 9.61 13.66
C TYR A 253 6.33 9.98 12.26
N THR A 254 5.04 10.26 12.14
CA THR A 254 4.45 10.69 10.87
C THR A 254 4.99 12.05 10.46
N PHE A 255 5.11 12.98 11.39
CA PHE A 255 5.70 14.29 11.17
C PHE A 255 7.16 14.19 10.69
N PHE A 256 8.00 13.41 11.39
CA PHE A 256 9.39 13.16 10.97
C PHE A 256 9.48 12.54 9.58
N TYR A 257 8.59 11.58 9.28
CA TYR A 257 8.54 10.97 7.96
C TYR A 257 8.25 12.01 6.86
N HIS A 258 7.31 12.93 7.09
CA HIS A 258 7.02 13.99 6.13
C HIS A 258 8.23 14.92 5.94
N MET A 259 8.84 15.37 7.01
CA MET A 259 10.03 16.24 6.93
C MET A 259 11.21 15.56 6.20
N LEU A 260 11.43 14.28 6.48
CA LEU A 260 12.45 13.49 5.77
C LEU A 260 12.07 13.21 4.29
N SER A 261 10.78 13.19 3.97
CA SER A 261 10.34 13.08 2.57
C SER A 261 10.66 14.34 1.77
N GLU A 262 10.60 15.53 2.39
CA GLU A 262 11.05 16.77 1.78
C GLU A 262 12.57 16.72 1.49
N VAL A 263 13.38 16.34 2.50
CA VAL A 263 14.82 16.14 2.32
C VAL A 263 15.14 15.13 1.21
N ALA A 264 14.38 14.01 1.15
CA ALA A 264 14.58 12.98 0.13
C ALA A 264 14.21 13.46 -1.28
N SER A 265 13.27 14.39 -1.41
CA SER A 265 12.84 14.93 -2.72
C SER A 265 13.89 15.84 -3.36
N GLU A 266 14.78 16.43 -2.56
CA GLU A 266 15.85 17.32 -3.04
C GLU A 266 17.00 16.57 -3.74
N ASP A 267 17.12 15.24 -3.54
CA ASP A 267 18.15 14.42 -4.17
C ASP A 267 17.59 13.14 -4.78
N PRO A 268 17.14 13.18 -6.04
CA PRO A 268 16.57 12.02 -6.74
C PRO A 268 17.53 10.85 -6.94
N ASP A 269 18.84 11.06 -6.88
CA ASP A 269 19.84 10.01 -7.06
C ASP A 269 20.00 9.10 -5.83
N LYS A 270 19.56 9.52 -4.67
CA LYS A 270 19.52 8.70 -3.44
C LYS A 270 18.60 7.48 -3.56
N GLU A 271 17.61 7.50 -4.46
CA GLU A 271 16.73 6.35 -4.69
C GLU A 271 17.45 5.08 -5.19
N LYS A 272 18.66 5.22 -5.70
CA LYS A 272 19.45 4.11 -6.26
C LYS A 272 20.25 3.34 -5.22
N LEU A 273 20.39 3.87 -4.01
CA LEU A 273 21.15 3.21 -2.94
C LEU A 273 20.43 1.95 -2.44
N ARG A 274 21.18 0.90 -2.16
CA ARG A 274 20.71 -0.38 -1.65
C ARG A 274 21.40 -0.72 -0.34
N MET A 275 20.76 -1.58 0.44
CA MET A 275 21.36 -2.08 1.69
C MET A 275 22.35 -3.23 1.44
N PHE A 276 22.17 -3.97 0.35
CA PHE A 276 23.10 -5.01 -0.09
C PHE A 276 24.28 -4.41 -0.87
N GLN A 277 25.50 -4.94 -0.62
CA GLN A 277 26.61 -4.83 -1.57
C GLN A 277 26.36 -5.68 -2.81
N PRO A 278 27.07 -5.43 -3.93
CA PRO A 278 26.98 -6.25 -5.13
C PRO A 278 27.18 -7.74 -4.86
N GLU A 279 28.20 -8.12 -4.10
CA GLU A 279 28.53 -9.49 -3.75
C GLU A 279 27.50 -10.13 -2.83
N GLU A 280 27.02 -9.39 -1.83
CA GLU A 280 25.96 -9.84 -0.92
C GLU A 280 24.65 -10.08 -1.68
N ALA A 281 24.30 -9.18 -2.59
CA ALA A 281 23.13 -9.32 -3.45
C ALA A 281 23.25 -10.54 -4.36
N ARG A 282 24.43 -10.79 -4.93
CA ARG A 282 24.71 -11.95 -5.76
C ARG A 282 24.56 -13.25 -4.96
N ALA A 283 25.20 -13.34 -3.80
CA ALA A 283 25.12 -14.50 -2.93
C ALA A 283 23.70 -14.75 -2.43
N PHE A 284 22.97 -13.69 -2.12
CA PHE A 284 21.57 -13.76 -1.72
C PHE A 284 20.67 -14.29 -2.86
N MET A 285 20.84 -13.76 -4.07
CA MET A 285 20.02 -14.15 -5.24
C MET A 285 20.34 -15.57 -5.72
N GLU A 286 21.57 -16.06 -5.50
CA GLU A 286 21.96 -17.44 -5.88
C GLU A 286 21.08 -18.48 -5.15
N LYS A 287 20.66 -18.21 -3.91
CA LYS A 287 19.76 -19.09 -3.15
C LYS A 287 18.43 -19.36 -3.86
N TYR A 288 17.96 -18.43 -4.67
CA TYR A 288 16.67 -18.51 -5.38
C TYR A 288 16.82 -18.81 -6.87
N ARG A 289 18.05 -18.95 -7.38
CA ARG A 289 18.33 -19.07 -8.81
C ARG A 289 17.66 -20.29 -9.44
N ALA A 290 17.76 -21.44 -8.79
CA ALA A 290 17.16 -22.67 -9.29
C ALA A 290 15.63 -22.57 -9.38
N GLY A 291 14.98 -22.02 -8.34
CA GLY A 291 13.53 -21.76 -8.33
C GLY A 291 13.13 -20.74 -9.40
N ASN A 292 13.86 -19.64 -9.52
CA ASN A 292 13.61 -18.60 -10.52
C ASN A 292 13.74 -19.13 -11.97
N ARG A 293 14.68 -20.05 -12.25
CA ARG A 293 14.78 -20.73 -13.56
C ARG A 293 13.57 -21.59 -13.86
N LYS A 294 13.11 -22.41 -12.90
CA LYS A 294 11.89 -23.20 -13.07
C LYS A 294 10.67 -22.33 -13.43
N ILE A 295 10.58 -21.14 -12.85
CA ILE A 295 9.52 -20.18 -13.19
C ILE A 295 9.66 -19.70 -14.63
N MET A 296 10.88 -19.34 -15.08
CA MET A 296 11.10 -18.92 -16.46
C MET A 296 10.74 -20.01 -17.46
N GLU A 297 11.15 -21.25 -17.20
CA GLU A 297 10.83 -22.40 -18.05
C GLU A 297 9.32 -22.64 -18.10
N LYS A 298 8.66 -22.68 -16.93
CA LYS A 298 7.27 -23.09 -16.83
C LYS A 298 6.28 -22.02 -17.31
N TYR A 299 6.50 -20.74 -16.99
CA TYR A 299 5.53 -19.68 -17.23
C TYR A 299 5.92 -18.71 -18.36
N PHE A 300 7.19 -18.67 -18.76
CA PHE A 300 7.67 -17.81 -19.84
C PHE A 300 8.20 -18.59 -21.04
N HIS A 301 8.34 -19.92 -20.92
CA HIS A 301 8.89 -20.82 -21.95
C HIS A 301 10.27 -20.37 -22.45
N LYS A 302 11.14 -19.94 -21.51
CA LYS A 302 12.50 -19.44 -21.74
C LYS A 302 13.46 -20.04 -20.75
N SER A 303 14.74 -20.16 -21.14
CA SER A 303 15.83 -20.66 -20.31
C SER A 303 16.65 -19.56 -19.64
N ASP A 304 16.28 -18.29 -19.83
CA ASP A 304 16.95 -17.12 -19.25
C ASP A 304 16.75 -17.03 -17.73
N ASP A 305 17.51 -16.15 -17.07
CA ASP A 305 17.25 -15.79 -15.67
C ASP A 305 15.94 -14.99 -15.55
N LEU A 306 15.14 -15.27 -14.51
CA LEU A 306 13.88 -14.58 -14.25
C LEU A 306 14.07 -13.06 -14.12
N PHE A 307 15.20 -12.65 -13.53
CA PHE A 307 15.54 -11.24 -13.39
C PHE A 307 16.93 -10.97 -14.00
N LYS A 308 16.98 -10.05 -14.95
CA LYS A 308 18.24 -9.53 -15.48
C LYS A 308 18.84 -8.56 -14.45
N ILE A 309 19.93 -8.96 -13.81
CA ILE A 309 20.58 -8.20 -12.76
C ILE A 309 21.95 -7.74 -13.27
N ASN A 310 22.18 -6.43 -13.26
CA ASN A 310 23.52 -5.90 -13.29
C ASN A 310 23.94 -5.57 -11.86
N PHE A 311 24.72 -6.44 -11.24
CA PHE A 311 25.17 -6.25 -9.87
C PHE A 311 26.19 -5.09 -9.75
N GLU A 312 26.95 -4.78 -10.78
CA GLU A 312 27.91 -3.69 -10.80
C GLU A 312 27.27 -2.30 -10.62
N ASN A 313 26.00 -2.17 -11.03
CA ASN A 313 25.24 -0.93 -10.86
C ASN A 313 24.53 -0.84 -9.48
N ILE A 314 24.76 -1.79 -8.59
CA ILE A 314 24.24 -1.73 -7.23
C ILE A 314 25.18 -0.84 -6.42
N LYS A 315 24.68 0.33 -6.01
CA LYS A 315 25.37 1.22 -5.08
C LYS A 315 24.87 0.91 -3.67
N LYS A 316 25.75 0.41 -2.81
CA LYS A 316 25.44 0.20 -1.39
C LYS A 316 25.32 1.55 -0.70
N TRP A 317 24.35 1.64 0.20
CA TRP A 317 24.34 2.73 1.17
C TRP A 317 25.41 2.46 2.24
N GLU A 318 26.20 3.47 2.50
CA GLU A 318 27.21 3.47 3.56
C GLU A 318 27.01 4.65 4.46
N TRP A 319 27.31 4.45 5.74
CA TRP A 319 27.30 5.57 6.70
C TRP A 319 28.39 6.57 6.30
N ASN A 320 27.99 7.69 5.75
CA ASN A 320 28.88 8.79 5.41
C ASN A 320 28.58 9.97 6.35
N SER A 321 29.54 10.30 7.23
CA SER A 321 29.35 11.32 8.26
C SER A 321 29.05 12.70 7.69
N GLN A 322 29.66 13.10 6.54
CA GLN A 322 29.41 14.39 5.91
C GLN A 322 27.99 14.50 5.35
N HIS A 323 27.60 13.60 4.46
CA HIS A 323 26.25 13.61 3.89
C HIS A 323 25.16 13.34 4.93
N MET A 324 25.44 12.52 5.95
CA MET A 324 24.52 12.30 7.05
C MET A 324 24.28 13.59 7.83
N SER A 325 25.34 14.35 8.13
CA SER A 325 25.24 15.65 8.81
C SER A 325 24.48 16.67 7.99
N GLU A 326 24.69 16.72 6.68
CA GLU A 326 23.95 17.60 5.78
C GLU A 326 22.45 17.27 5.78
N ASP A 327 22.09 15.99 5.71
CA ASP A 327 20.69 15.57 5.74
C ASP A 327 20.03 15.85 7.10
N ILE A 328 20.77 15.74 8.21
CA ILE A 328 20.27 16.12 9.53
C ILE A 328 20.04 17.65 9.60
N ILE A 329 20.96 18.44 9.08
CA ILE A 329 20.82 19.90 9.03
C ILE A 329 19.60 20.30 8.18
N ARG A 330 19.39 19.67 7.02
CA ARG A 330 18.21 19.88 6.18
C ARG A 330 16.91 19.48 6.91
N LEU A 331 16.90 18.35 7.58
CA LEU A 331 15.78 17.94 8.42
C LEU A 331 15.44 18.97 9.48
N LEU A 332 16.44 19.46 10.22
CA LEU A 332 16.26 20.52 11.22
C LEU A 332 15.74 21.82 10.58
N GLY A 333 16.26 22.18 9.41
CA GLY A 333 15.80 23.34 8.64
C GLY A 333 14.32 23.22 8.25
N HIS A 334 13.93 22.15 7.58
CA HIS A 334 12.54 21.89 7.21
C HIS A 334 11.61 21.87 8.42
N THR A 335 12.00 21.16 9.48
CA THR A 335 11.24 21.10 10.73
C THR A 335 11.01 22.48 11.33
N THR A 336 12.07 23.27 11.42
CA THR A 336 12.01 24.63 12.00
C THR A 336 11.14 25.56 11.16
N ILE A 337 11.27 25.52 9.84
CA ILE A 337 10.45 26.33 8.92
C ILE A 337 8.97 25.94 9.03
N THR A 338 8.66 24.64 9.07
CA THR A 338 7.27 24.16 9.19
C THR A 338 6.66 24.59 10.52
N LEU A 339 7.36 24.36 11.64
CA LEU A 339 6.88 24.78 12.96
C LEU A 339 6.71 26.30 13.07
N ARG A 340 7.58 27.08 12.43
CA ARG A 340 7.42 28.55 12.38
C ARG A 340 6.17 28.96 11.62
N LYS A 341 5.88 28.33 10.47
CA LYS A 341 4.66 28.59 9.69
C LYS A 341 3.41 28.22 10.48
N GLU A 342 3.38 27.03 11.08
CA GLU A 342 2.24 26.58 11.91
C GLU A 342 2.01 27.53 13.11
N ASN A 343 3.07 27.98 13.78
CA ASN A 343 2.98 28.96 14.85
C ASN A 343 2.41 30.30 14.37
N GLU A 344 2.79 30.77 13.19
CA GLU A 344 2.25 32.01 12.62
C GLU A 344 0.76 31.86 12.33
N GLU A 345 0.33 30.76 11.71
CA GLU A 345 -1.07 30.45 11.45
C GLU A 345 -1.89 30.38 12.74
N LEU A 346 -1.36 29.71 13.78
CA LEU A 346 -2.00 29.65 15.09
C LEU A 346 -2.15 31.03 15.74
N ARG A 347 -1.14 31.89 15.64
CA ARG A 347 -1.20 33.28 16.14
C ARG A 347 -2.30 34.07 15.43
N GLN A 348 -2.39 33.98 14.11
CA GLN A 348 -3.44 34.65 13.34
C GLN A 348 -4.84 34.14 13.75
N ARG A 349 -4.97 32.84 13.97
CA ARG A 349 -6.22 32.24 14.44
C ARG A 349 -6.60 32.69 15.85
N ILE A 350 -5.63 32.85 16.75
CA ILE A 350 -5.85 33.37 18.10
C ILE A 350 -6.36 34.83 18.02
N ILE A 351 -5.70 35.69 17.25
CA ILE A 351 -6.09 37.09 17.05
C ILE A 351 -7.56 37.17 16.55
N HIS A 352 -7.90 36.35 15.55
CA HIS A 352 -9.26 36.30 15.01
C HIS A 352 -10.29 35.86 16.06
N LEU A 353 -9.97 34.84 16.87
CA LEU A 353 -10.85 34.37 17.95
C LEU A 353 -11.04 35.41 19.07
N GLU A 354 -9.97 36.12 19.43
CA GLU A 354 -10.01 37.21 20.41
C GLU A 354 -10.91 38.34 19.92
N GLN A 355 -10.81 38.76 18.66
CA GLN A 355 -11.67 39.78 18.05
C GLN A 355 -13.14 39.33 18.03
N ALA A 356 -13.42 38.07 17.68
CA ALA A 356 -14.74 37.51 17.68
C ALA A 356 -15.35 37.48 19.11
N SER A 357 -14.54 37.10 20.11
CA SER A 357 -14.91 37.08 21.53
C SER A 357 -15.24 38.48 22.07
N GLN A 358 -14.44 39.47 21.73
CA GLN A 358 -14.66 40.86 22.09
C GLN A 358 -16.00 41.40 21.48
N THR A 359 -16.23 41.08 20.20
CA THR A 359 -17.47 41.45 19.51
C THR A 359 -18.70 40.83 20.16
N GLN A 360 -18.63 39.55 20.51
CA GLN A 360 -19.70 38.84 21.23
C GLN A 360 -19.94 39.44 22.64
N SER A 361 -18.87 39.72 23.36
CA SER A 361 -18.94 40.33 24.71
C SER A 361 -19.61 41.68 24.66
N LYS A 362 -19.28 42.50 23.65
CA LYS A 362 -19.94 43.81 23.43
C LYS A 362 -21.43 43.65 23.12
N ALA A 363 -21.79 42.73 22.22
CA ALA A 363 -23.20 42.47 21.88
C ALA A 363 -24.00 41.98 23.10
N ILE A 364 -23.39 41.10 23.93
CA ILE A 364 -24.02 40.65 25.19
C ILE A 364 -24.20 41.81 26.18
N SER A 365 -23.20 42.70 26.30
CA SER A 365 -23.33 43.92 27.14
C SER A 365 -24.44 44.82 26.66
N ASP A 366 -24.53 45.09 25.36
CA ASP A 366 -25.57 45.92 24.75
C ASP A 366 -26.97 45.31 24.95
N LEU A 367 -27.10 44.01 24.84
CA LEU A 367 -28.35 43.28 25.11
C LEU A 367 -28.76 43.37 26.60
N LYS A 368 -27.80 43.20 27.52
CA LYS A 368 -28.03 43.34 28.96
C LYS A 368 -28.50 44.76 29.32
N GLU A 369 -27.95 45.78 28.70
CA GLU A 369 -28.34 47.14 28.92
C GLU A 369 -29.76 47.45 28.38
N LYS A 370 -30.09 46.93 27.18
CA LYS A 370 -31.46 46.99 26.62
C LYS A 370 -32.50 46.29 27.48
N LEU A 371 -32.13 45.20 28.13
CA LEU A 371 -33.01 44.47 29.06
C LEU A 371 -33.19 45.15 30.38
N LYS A 372 -32.28 45.99 30.86
CA LYS A 372 -32.46 46.80 32.07
C LYS A 372 -33.50 47.94 31.90
N HIS A 373 -33.72 48.40 30.66
CA HIS A 373 -34.65 49.47 30.37
C HIS A 373 -35.62 49.11 29.22
N PRO A 374 -36.51 48.11 29.39
CA PRO A 374 -37.33 47.58 28.30
C PRO A 374 -38.32 48.61 27.72
N ALA A 375 -38.85 49.49 28.56
CA ALA A 375 -39.79 50.51 28.13
C ALA A 375 -39.14 51.57 27.20
N LYS A 376 -37.93 52.01 27.45
CA LYS A 376 -37.20 52.93 26.56
C LYS A 376 -36.85 52.28 25.19
N THR A 377 -36.59 51.00 25.18
CA THR A 377 -36.24 50.26 23.96
C THR A 377 -37.45 50.06 23.04
N ILE A 378 -38.63 49.91 23.59
CA ILE A 378 -39.85 49.79 22.82
C ILE A 378 -40.31 51.19 22.28
N LEU A 379 -40.21 52.25 23.07
CA LEU A 379 -40.57 53.62 22.61
C LEU A 379 -39.67 54.09 21.45
N SER A 380 -38.39 53.76 21.47
CA SER A 380 -37.44 54.14 20.39
C SER A 380 -37.65 53.39 19.05
N LYS A 381 -38.38 52.27 19.07
CA LYS A 381 -38.81 51.52 17.87
C LYS A 381 -40.17 51.91 17.31
N VAL A 382 -41.03 52.56 18.16
CA VAL A 382 -42.38 53.01 17.76
C VAL A 382 -42.35 54.44 17.23
N LEU A 383 -41.25 55.19 17.54
CA LEU A 383 -41.05 56.57 17.08
C LEU A 383 -40.14 56.72 15.88
N LYS A 384 -39.68 55.58 15.24
CA LYS A 384 -39.08 55.50 13.94
C LYS A 384 -40.04 54.82 12.95
#